data_dd80b9118d97d5a47f0fc34aef416784
#
_entry.id   dd80b9118d97d5a47f0fc34aef416784
#
_cell.length_a   1.000
_cell.length_b   1.000
_cell.length_c   1.000
_cell.angle_alpha   90.00
_cell.angle_beta   90.00
_cell.angle_gamma   90.00
#
_symmetry.space_group_name_H-M   'P 1'
#
loop_
_entity.id
_entity.type
_entity.pdbx_description
1 polymer ?
#
loop_
_entity_poly.entity_id
_entity_poly.type
_entity_poly.pdbx_seq_one_letter_code
_entity_poly.pdbx_strand_id
1 'polypeptide(L)'
;MLLPRIFLLPALALIGCTACDGGAAAQDRPFQVESLASFDEPWAMTFLPSGQILVTEKRGRLKLWAPGRPAVDVAGVPQVAYGGQGGFADVVLHPDFARNHLVYLSYAEPGPGEASAGAVARATLAIGDGAARLDNLQVIWRQQPRMDGGQYALRIAFGPDHLLYVSSGERQHFDPAQDMNGNLGKIVRLNDDGTPAAGNPFAAQGGVAAQIWSLGHRNPLGLAFAPDGNLWEDEMGPRGGDELNLVLPGRNYGWPRASNGSHYDGRDIPDHRAGDGFEPPRVWWNPSISPSSLIIYSGAMFPAWRGDALIGALSGQALIHVRIRGTSAEKADQWNMDARIREVEQGPDGAVYLLEDGGGGRLLRLTPRR
;
A
#
# COMPACT_ATOMS: atom_id res chain seq x y z
N MET A 1 38.63 -67.22 -49.81
CA MET A 1 39.50 -66.02 -49.71
C MET A 1 38.56 -64.82 -49.69
N LEU A 2 38.19 -64.40 -48.50
CA LEU A 2 37.22 -63.28 -48.24
C LEU A 2 37.99 -62.15 -47.58
N LEU A 3 37.99 -61.01 -48.23
CA LEU A 3 38.57 -59.74 -47.74
C LEU A 3 37.53 -59.03 -46.80
N PRO A 4 37.96 -58.45 -45.70
CA PRO A 4 37.05 -57.71 -44.83
C PRO A 4 36.86 -56.26 -45.33
N ARG A 5 35.62 -55.83 -45.31
CA ARG A 5 35.21 -54.45 -45.59
C ARG A 5 35.44 -53.59 -44.31
N ILE A 6 36.26 -52.54 -44.47
CA ILE A 6 36.46 -51.50 -43.46
C ILE A 6 35.30 -50.50 -43.54
N PHE A 7 34.54 -50.32 -42.47
CA PHE A 7 33.57 -49.24 -42.32
C PHE A 7 34.24 -48.03 -41.68
N LEU A 8 34.31 -46.95 -42.44
CA LEU A 8 34.63 -45.63 -41.90
C LEU A 8 33.35 -45.02 -41.29
N LEU A 9 33.39 -44.72 -39.99
CA LEU A 9 32.39 -43.89 -39.33
C LEU A 9 32.76 -42.41 -39.49
N PRO A 10 31.81 -41.52 -39.84
CA PRO A 10 32.06 -40.07 -39.81
C PRO A 10 32.05 -39.54 -38.39
N ALA A 11 33.06 -38.78 -38.04
CA ALA A 11 33.10 -38.03 -36.79
C ALA A 11 32.05 -36.91 -36.79
N LEU A 12 31.09 -36.99 -35.89
CA LEU A 12 30.11 -35.93 -35.63
C LEU A 12 30.80 -34.83 -34.82
N ALA A 13 31.04 -33.68 -35.41
CA ALA A 13 31.50 -32.47 -34.70
C ALA A 13 30.35 -31.93 -33.86
N LEU A 14 30.44 -32.04 -32.53
CA LEU A 14 29.54 -31.31 -31.61
C LEU A 14 29.88 -29.81 -31.69
N ILE A 15 29.01 -29.06 -32.34
CA ILE A 15 29.00 -27.60 -32.22
C ILE A 15 28.35 -27.30 -30.86
N GLY A 16 29.17 -26.92 -29.89
CA GLY A 16 28.70 -26.41 -28.59
C GLY A 16 28.00 -25.06 -28.81
N CYS A 17 26.65 -25.07 -28.73
CA CYS A 17 25.90 -23.85 -28.51
C CYS A 17 26.25 -23.33 -27.11
N THR A 18 27.11 -22.33 -27.01
CA THR A 18 27.15 -21.47 -25.84
C THR A 18 25.82 -20.73 -25.77
N ALA A 19 24.93 -21.20 -24.87
CA ALA A 19 23.78 -20.42 -24.46
C ALA A 19 24.32 -19.11 -23.88
N CYS A 20 24.09 -18.01 -24.59
CA CYS A 20 24.18 -16.70 -24.03
C CYS A 20 23.06 -16.61 -22.98
N ASP A 21 23.40 -16.78 -21.70
CA ASP A 21 22.57 -16.31 -20.61
C ASP A 21 22.40 -14.79 -20.79
N GLY A 22 21.29 -14.42 -21.42
CA GLY A 22 20.81 -13.06 -21.44
C GLY A 22 20.32 -12.70 -20.03
N GLY A 23 21.24 -12.55 -19.10
CA GLY A 23 20.95 -11.89 -17.83
C GLY A 23 20.43 -10.51 -18.18
N ALA A 24 19.15 -10.23 -17.86
CA ALA A 24 18.61 -8.87 -17.91
C ALA A 24 19.62 -7.99 -17.16
N ALA A 25 20.19 -7.00 -17.84
CA ALA A 25 21.12 -6.07 -17.23
C ALA A 25 20.46 -5.53 -15.97
N ALA A 26 21.10 -5.71 -14.81
CA ALA A 26 20.59 -5.19 -13.55
C ALA A 26 20.39 -3.68 -13.77
N GLN A 27 19.13 -3.25 -13.74
CA GLN A 27 18.77 -1.86 -13.95
C GLN A 27 19.56 -1.03 -12.94
N ASP A 28 20.32 -0.06 -13.41
CA ASP A 28 21.25 0.69 -12.56
C ASP A 28 20.46 1.53 -11.55
N ARG A 29 20.29 0.99 -10.33
CA ARG A 29 19.52 1.64 -9.26
C ARG A 29 20.28 2.90 -8.82
N PRO A 30 19.63 4.07 -8.76
CA PRO A 30 20.30 5.32 -8.34
C PRO A 30 20.58 5.37 -6.83
N PHE A 31 20.32 4.28 -6.13
CA PHE A 31 20.48 4.14 -4.69
C PHE A 31 21.21 2.87 -4.30
N GLN A 32 21.82 2.90 -3.14
CA GLN A 32 22.31 1.72 -2.40
C GLN A 32 21.27 1.31 -1.37
N VAL A 33 21.25 0.01 -1.03
CA VAL A 33 20.30 -0.61 -0.12
C VAL A 33 21.04 -1.14 1.10
N GLU A 34 20.60 -0.75 2.30
CA GLU A 34 21.08 -1.25 3.57
C GLU A 34 19.95 -1.99 4.28
N SER A 35 20.20 -3.22 4.76
CA SER A 35 19.24 -3.98 5.58
C SER A 35 19.48 -3.65 7.05
N LEU A 36 18.46 -3.14 7.75
CA LEU A 36 18.58 -2.65 9.13
C LEU A 36 18.04 -3.63 10.15
N ALA A 37 16.92 -4.31 9.84
CA ALA A 37 16.23 -5.23 10.73
C ALA A 37 15.34 -6.17 9.91
N SER A 38 14.68 -7.13 10.58
CA SER A 38 13.63 -7.97 10.00
C SER A 38 12.45 -8.12 10.98
N PHE A 39 11.24 -8.30 10.41
CA PHE A 39 9.99 -8.44 11.14
C PHE A 39 9.17 -9.62 10.60
N ASP A 40 8.19 -10.08 11.35
CA ASP A 40 7.33 -11.20 10.94
C ASP A 40 6.06 -10.69 10.25
N GLU A 41 5.99 -10.83 8.93
CA GLU A 41 4.90 -10.31 8.10
C GLU A 41 4.61 -8.81 8.35
N PRO A 42 5.63 -7.91 8.23
CA PRO A 42 5.41 -6.49 8.45
C PRO A 42 4.44 -5.92 7.42
N TRP A 43 3.59 -4.96 7.84
CA TRP A 43 2.61 -4.36 6.94
C TRP A 43 2.82 -2.86 6.73
N ALA A 44 3.03 -2.10 7.80
CA ALA A 44 3.28 -0.66 7.73
C ALA A 44 4.29 -0.21 8.77
N MET A 45 4.85 0.98 8.59
CA MET A 45 5.73 1.63 9.55
C MET A 45 5.47 3.13 9.62
N THR A 46 5.78 3.74 10.77
CA THR A 46 5.82 5.20 10.93
C THR A 46 6.95 5.62 11.85
N PHE A 47 7.56 6.77 11.57
CA PHE A 47 8.65 7.33 12.36
C PHE A 47 8.13 8.18 13.50
N LEU A 48 8.60 7.92 14.71
CA LEU A 48 8.42 8.80 15.85
C LEU A 48 9.36 10.01 15.76
N PRO A 49 9.02 11.16 16.38
CA PRO A 49 9.92 12.31 16.44
C PRO A 49 11.30 12.01 17.07
N SER A 50 11.39 10.95 17.88
CA SER A 50 12.64 10.44 18.46
C SER A 50 13.55 9.69 17.47
N GLY A 51 13.06 9.44 16.24
CA GLY A 51 13.74 8.60 15.24
C GLY A 51 13.52 7.09 15.42
N GLN A 52 12.76 6.67 16.43
CA GLN A 52 12.29 5.29 16.56
C GLN A 52 11.21 5.02 15.51
N ILE A 53 10.97 3.75 15.21
CA ILE A 53 9.99 3.32 14.22
C ILE A 53 8.96 2.41 14.89
N LEU A 54 7.67 2.67 14.67
CA LEU A 54 6.61 1.71 14.91
C LEU A 54 6.43 0.86 13.65
N VAL A 55 6.32 -0.46 13.81
CA VAL A 55 6.08 -1.40 12.70
C VAL A 55 4.92 -2.30 13.10
N THR A 56 3.89 -2.39 12.24
CA THR A 56 2.81 -3.36 12.41
C THR A 56 3.21 -4.70 11.79
N GLU A 57 2.90 -5.79 12.49
CA GLU A 57 2.99 -7.15 11.97
C GLU A 57 1.58 -7.72 11.83
N LYS A 58 1.24 -8.27 10.67
CA LYS A 58 -0.12 -8.74 10.31
C LYS A 58 -0.79 -9.61 11.37
N ARG A 59 -0.01 -10.39 12.12
CA ARG A 59 -0.51 -11.27 13.20
C ARG A 59 -1.07 -10.53 14.42
N GLY A 60 -1.06 -9.20 14.42
CA GLY A 60 -1.60 -8.38 15.51
C GLY A 60 -0.53 -7.96 16.52
N ARG A 61 0.70 -7.78 16.09
CA ARG A 61 1.75 -7.18 16.91
C ARG A 61 2.12 -5.79 16.40
N LEU A 62 2.38 -4.88 17.31
CA LEU A 62 3.00 -3.60 17.04
C LEU A 62 4.39 -3.61 17.64
N LYS A 63 5.40 -3.33 16.85
CA LYS A 63 6.81 -3.30 17.27
C LYS A 63 7.28 -1.86 17.39
N LEU A 64 8.06 -1.57 18.42
CA LEU A 64 8.86 -0.37 18.53
C LEU A 64 10.32 -0.74 18.29
N TRP A 65 10.94 -0.15 17.29
CA TRP A 65 12.32 -0.43 16.90
C TRP A 65 13.16 0.85 16.85
N ALA A 66 14.46 0.70 17.13
CA ALA A 66 15.47 1.74 16.95
C ALA A 66 16.78 1.11 16.45
N PRO A 67 17.60 1.84 15.68
CA PRO A 67 18.89 1.34 15.22
C PRO A 67 19.77 0.83 16.37
N GLY A 68 20.39 -0.34 16.16
CA GLY A 68 21.29 -0.95 17.14
C GLY A 68 20.61 -1.57 18.37
N ARG A 69 19.27 -1.66 18.38
CA ARG A 69 18.51 -2.30 19.47
C ARG A 69 17.55 -3.34 18.94
N PRO A 70 17.26 -4.43 19.71
CA PRO A 70 16.18 -5.34 19.34
C PRO A 70 14.83 -4.60 19.38
N ALA A 71 13.92 -4.99 18.49
CA ALA A 71 12.55 -4.50 18.52
C ALA A 71 11.83 -5.02 19.77
N VAL A 72 11.01 -4.16 20.39
CA VAL A 72 10.16 -4.52 21.55
C VAL A 72 8.69 -4.50 21.15
N ASP A 73 7.88 -5.35 21.79
CA ASP A 73 6.44 -5.36 21.59
C ASP A 73 5.80 -4.16 22.29
N VAL A 74 4.86 -3.52 21.60
CA VAL A 74 3.99 -2.49 22.17
C VAL A 74 2.75 -3.19 22.72
N ALA A 75 2.50 -3.10 24.01
CA ALA A 75 1.34 -3.69 24.64
C ALA A 75 0.04 -2.91 24.35
N GLY A 76 -1.12 -3.52 24.59
CA GLY A 76 -2.43 -2.86 24.45
C GLY A 76 -2.95 -2.76 23.00
N VAL A 77 -2.40 -3.51 22.06
CA VAL A 77 -2.88 -3.59 20.67
C VAL A 77 -4.26 -4.24 20.57
N PRO A 78 -5.07 -3.88 19.54
CA PRO A 78 -6.36 -4.50 19.34
C PRO A 78 -6.23 -5.97 18.92
N GLN A 79 -7.27 -6.77 19.19
CA GLN A 79 -7.36 -8.10 18.61
C GLN A 79 -7.68 -8.00 17.11
N VAL A 80 -6.98 -8.79 16.29
CA VAL A 80 -7.14 -8.78 14.84
C VAL A 80 -7.68 -10.10 14.30
N ALA A 81 -8.48 -10.03 13.23
CA ALA A 81 -8.84 -11.18 12.41
C ALA A 81 -7.68 -11.46 11.44
N TYR A 82 -6.74 -12.30 11.87
CA TYR A 82 -5.60 -12.71 11.05
C TYR A 82 -5.99 -13.83 10.10
N GLY A 83 -5.78 -13.64 8.82
CA GLY A 83 -6.01 -14.64 7.76
C GLY A 83 -6.16 -14.00 6.39
N GLY A 84 -5.71 -14.66 5.35
CA GLY A 84 -5.76 -14.13 3.99
C GLY A 84 -5.13 -12.73 3.88
N GLN A 85 -5.95 -11.74 3.52
CA GLN A 85 -5.54 -10.33 3.47
C GLN A 85 -5.87 -9.55 4.75
N GLY A 86 -6.50 -10.19 5.73
CA GLY A 86 -6.80 -9.59 7.03
C GLY A 86 -5.60 -9.62 7.98
N GLY A 87 -5.72 -8.88 9.08
CA GLY A 87 -4.71 -8.75 10.13
C GLY A 87 -4.53 -7.31 10.57
N PHE A 88 -3.39 -7.00 11.19
CA PHE A 88 -2.98 -5.64 11.49
C PHE A 88 -2.52 -4.98 10.19
N ALA A 89 -2.98 -3.76 9.94
CA ALA A 89 -2.65 -3.01 8.75
C ALA A 89 -1.82 -1.77 9.10
N ASP A 90 -2.36 -0.58 8.98
CA ASP A 90 -1.62 0.66 9.03
C ASP A 90 -1.40 1.21 10.45
N VAL A 91 -0.36 2.04 10.59
CA VAL A 91 -0.07 2.84 11.79
C VAL A 91 0.42 4.22 11.40
N VAL A 92 -0.26 5.27 11.85
CA VAL A 92 0.13 6.65 11.60
C VAL A 92 0.09 7.48 12.88
N LEU A 93 0.89 8.54 12.93
CA LEU A 93 0.84 9.50 14.04
C LEU A 93 -0.20 10.59 13.76
N HIS A 94 -0.86 11.05 14.81
CA HIS A 94 -1.64 12.30 14.72
C HIS A 94 -0.72 13.48 14.34
N PRO A 95 -1.16 14.45 13.52
CA PRO A 95 -0.32 15.63 13.18
C PRO A 95 0.25 16.38 14.38
N ASP A 96 -0.48 16.40 15.51
CA ASP A 96 -0.03 16.98 16.77
C ASP A 96 0.59 15.96 17.75
N PHE A 97 1.15 14.87 17.26
CA PHE A 97 1.68 13.77 18.09
C PHE A 97 2.61 14.25 19.19
N ALA A 98 3.47 15.24 18.92
CA ALA A 98 4.38 15.78 19.91
C ALA A 98 3.68 16.35 21.17
N ARG A 99 2.38 16.67 21.07
CA ARG A 99 1.57 17.21 22.18
C ARG A 99 0.63 16.19 22.78
N ASN A 100 0.02 15.34 21.94
CA ASN A 100 -1.07 14.46 22.35
C ASN A 100 -0.70 12.97 22.41
N HIS A 101 0.45 12.60 21.82
CA HIS A 101 0.93 11.22 21.72
C HIS A 101 -0.06 10.24 21.07
N LEU A 102 -1.02 10.75 20.27
CA LEU A 102 -2.02 9.91 19.61
C LEU A 102 -1.45 9.20 18.40
N VAL A 103 -1.70 7.89 18.33
CA VAL A 103 -1.46 7.04 17.17
C VAL A 103 -2.77 6.48 16.67
N TYR A 104 -2.86 6.29 15.36
CA TYR A 104 -4.01 5.70 14.68
C TYR A 104 -3.59 4.38 14.08
N LEU A 105 -4.44 3.40 14.23
CA LEU A 105 -4.19 2.01 13.85
C LEU A 105 -5.37 1.52 13.02
N SER A 106 -5.11 0.85 11.92
CA SER A 106 -6.13 0.15 11.17
C SER A 106 -5.90 -1.36 11.19
N TYR A 107 -6.97 -2.13 11.17
CA TYR A 107 -6.89 -3.59 11.28
C TYR A 107 -8.19 -4.25 10.84
N ALA A 108 -8.12 -5.54 10.52
CA ALA A 108 -9.30 -6.37 10.37
C ALA A 108 -9.83 -6.75 11.76
N GLU A 109 -11.01 -6.21 12.12
CA GLU A 109 -11.69 -6.49 13.40
C GLU A 109 -12.52 -7.78 13.27
N PRO A 110 -12.35 -8.76 14.19
CA PRO A 110 -13.16 -9.97 14.19
C PRO A 110 -14.66 -9.67 14.36
N GLY A 111 -15.49 -10.44 13.70
CA GLY A 111 -16.94 -10.41 13.81
C GLY A 111 -17.54 -11.80 14.03
N PRO A 112 -18.86 -11.94 14.01
CA PRO A 112 -19.52 -13.24 14.12
C PRO A 112 -19.18 -14.15 12.94
N GLY A 113 -18.89 -15.42 13.20
CA GLY A 113 -18.52 -16.40 12.17
C GLY A 113 -17.26 -15.99 11.42
N GLU A 114 -17.30 -16.04 10.10
CA GLU A 114 -16.21 -15.60 9.20
C GLU A 114 -16.28 -14.11 8.85
N ALA A 115 -17.34 -13.42 9.24
CA ALA A 115 -17.48 -12.00 8.95
C ALA A 115 -16.50 -11.16 9.77
N SER A 116 -15.92 -10.16 9.12
CA SER A 116 -15.00 -9.20 9.72
C SER A 116 -15.26 -7.81 9.15
N ALA A 117 -14.67 -6.80 9.75
CA ALA A 117 -14.69 -5.45 9.20
C ALA A 117 -13.31 -4.84 9.31
N GLY A 118 -12.94 -4.00 8.36
CA GLY A 118 -11.87 -3.06 8.60
C GLY A 118 -12.28 -2.09 9.72
N ALA A 119 -11.36 -1.79 10.61
CA ALA A 119 -11.56 -0.85 11.70
C ALA A 119 -10.38 0.11 11.81
N VAL A 120 -10.66 1.33 12.28
CA VAL A 120 -9.66 2.30 12.70
C VAL A 120 -9.84 2.57 14.19
N ALA A 121 -8.76 2.48 14.93
CA ALA A 121 -8.69 2.87 16.33
C ALA A 121 -7.65 3.96 16.54
N ARG A 122 -7.84 4.78 17.57
CA ARG A 122 -6.82 5.69 18.08
C ARG A 122 -6.47 5.33 19.52
N ALA A 123 -5.23 5.58 19.91
CA ALA A 123 -4.74 5.33 21.26
C ALA A 123 -3.62 6.31 21.61
N THR A 124 -3.34 6.46 22.90
CA THR A 124 -2.18 7.22 23.37
C THR A 124 -0.98 6.28 23.47
N LEU A 125 0.11 6.57 22.77
CA LEU A 125 1.36 5.83 22.87
C LEU A 125 2.16 6.30 24.08
N ALA A 126 2.42 5.39 25.01
CA ALA A 126 3.31 5.61 26.16
C ALA A 126 4.60 4.81 25.99
N ILE A 127 5.75 5.47 26.08
CA ILE A 127 7.08 4.87 26.01
C ILE A 127 7.85 5.25 27.27
N GLY A 128 8.43 4.27 27.97
CA GLY A 128 9.25 4.48 29.15
C GLY A 128 9.88 3.19 29.63
N ASP A 129 11.04 3.27 30.31
CA ASP A 129 11.73 2.16 30.97
C ASP A 129 11.95 0.90 30.10
N GLY A 130 12.18 1.11 28.78
CA GLY A 130 12.40 0.01 27.83
C GLY A 130 11.13 -0.72 27.39
N ALA A 131 9.94 -0.22 27.77
CA ALA A 131 8.64 -0.75 27.40
C ALA A 131 7.82 0.28 26.62
N ALA A 132 6.86 -0.21 25.83
CA ALA A 132 5.90 0.64 25.12
C ALA A 132 4.49 0.04 25.23
N ARG A 133 3.47 0.90 25.29
CA ARG A 133 2.09 0.47 25.34
C ARG A 133 1.14 1.50 24.74
N LEU A 134 -0.01 1.03 24.35
CA LEU A 134 -1.16 1.84 23.93
C LEU A 134 -2.14 1.96 25.09
N ASP A 135 -2.40 3.18 25.50
CA ASP A 135 -3.42 3.51 26.53
C ASP A 135 -4.65 4.10 25.85
N ASN A 136 -5.84 3.93 26.46
CA ASN A 136 -7.10 4.52 26.02
C ASN A 136 -7.49 4.16 24.56
N LEU A 137 -7.23 2.94 24.14
CA LEU A 137 -7.57 2.50 22.77
C LEU A 137 -9.09 2.62 22.54
N GLN A 138 -9.45 3.37 21.50
CA GLN A 138 -10.83 3.64 21.11
C GLN A 138 -11.00 3.34 19.63
N VAL A 139 -11.94 2.45 19.27
CA VAL A 139 -12.33 2.24 17.86
C VAL A 139 -13.23 3.40 17.43
N ILE A 140 -12.79 4.13 16.40
CA ILE A 140 -13.45 5.36 15.94
C ILE A 140 -14.17 5.19 14.61
N TRP A 141 -13.85 4.16 13.83
CA TRP A 141 -14.49 3.90 12.55
C TRP A 141 -14.48 2.40 12.21
N ARG A 142 -15.45 1.96 11.41
CA ARG A 142 -15.57 0.59 10.89
C ARG A 142 -16.11 0.54 9.48
N GLN A 143 -15.63 -0.41 8.70
CA GLN A 143 -16.27 -0.81 7.46
C GLN A 143 -17.70 -1.31 7.73
N GLN A 144 -18.63 -0.91 6.85
CA GLN A 144 -20.02 -1.30 6.90
C GLN A 144 -20.53 -1.59 5.47
N PRO A 145 -21.21 -2.75 5.29
CA PRO A 145 -21.46 -3.83 6.26
C PRO A 145 -20.18 -4.63 6.59
N ARG A 146 -20.23 -5.42 7.67
CA ARG A 146 -19.25 -6.49 7.90
C ARG A 146 -19.45 -7.57 6.86
N MET A 147 -18.38 -8.11 6.31
CA MET A 147 -18.42 -9.14 5.27
C MET A 147 -17.28 -10.14 5.46
N ASP A 148 -17.37 -11.27 4.82
CA ASP A 148 -16.25 -12.14 4.55
C ASP A 148 -15.33 -11.55 3.45
N GLY A 149 -14.34 -12.31 2.99
CA GLY A 149 -13.44 -11.91 1.91
C GLY A 149 -12.23 -11.08 2.33
N GLY A 150 -11.40 -10.79 1.36
CA GLY A 150 -10.19 -9.98 1.48
C GLY A 150 -10.41 -8.50 1.17
N GLN A 151 -9.41 -7.85 0.55
CA GLN A 151 -9.48 -6.48 0.05
C GLN A 151 -10.04 -5.47 1.06
N TYR A 152 -9.37 -5.42 2.21
CA TYR A 152 -9.73 -4.48 3.28
C TYR A 152 -9.27 -3.05 2.95
N ALA A 153 -8.20 -2.87 2.17
CA ALA A 153 -7.43 -1.63 2.02
C ALA A 153 -6.88 -1.16 3.37
N LEU A 154 -7.52 -0.20 4.04
CA LEU A 154 -7.20 0.24 5.40
C LEU A 154 -5.95 1.15 5.50
N ARG A 155 -5.59 1.85 4.44
CA ARG A 155 -4.58 2.89 4.52
C ARG A 155 -5.16 4.14 5.19
N ILE A 156 -4.36 4.79 6.02
CA ILE A 156 -4.72 6.00 6.78
C ILE A 156 -3.82 7.15 6.35
N ALA A 157 -4.41 8.33 6.12
CA ALA A 157 -3.63 9.56 5.93
C ALA A 157 -4.31 10.74 6.62
N PHE A 158 -3.52 11.64 7.18
CA PHE A 158 -4.02 12.95 7.60
C PHE A 158 -3.79 13.97 6.50
N GLY A 159 -4.84 14.73 6.18
CA GLY A 159 -4.74 15.84 5.26
C GLY A 159 -4.03 17.05 5.87
N PRO A 160 -3.65 18.03 5.04
CA PRO A 160 -3.08 19.30 5.52
C PRO A 160 -4.07 20.12 6.38
N ASP A 161 -5.35 19.77 6.31
CA ASP A 161 -6.45 20.30 7.15
C ASP A 161 -6.60 19.53 8.47
N HIS A 162 -5.72 18.57 8.78
CA HIS A 162 -5.75 17.66 9.92
C HIS A 162 -6.97 16.71 9.95
N LEU A 163 -7.69 16.58 8.84
CA LEU A 163 -8.76 15.59 8.73
C LEU A 163 -8.20 14.21 8.39
N LEU A 164 -8.91 13.19 8.86
CA LEU A 164 -8.53 11.80 8.72
C LEU A 164 -9.14 11.21 7.44
N TYR A 165 -8.31 10.69 6.56
CA TYR A 165 -8.73 9.93 5.37
C TYR A 165 -8.42 8.45 5.58
N VAL A 166 -9.39 7.60 5.23
CA VAL A 166 -9.25 6.14 5.35
C VAL A 166 -9.68 5.50 4.04
N SER A 167 -8.83 4.65 3.50
CA SER A 167 -9.19 3.83 2.35
C SER A 167 -9.95 2.58 2.80
N SER A 168 -10.98 2.22 2.08
CA SER A 168 -11.87 1.10 2.38
C SER A 168 -12.06 0.24 1.13
N GLY A 169 -11.55 -0.97 1.14
CA GLY A 169 -11.69 -1.92 0.03
C GLY A 169 -13.10 -2.50 -0.08
N GLU A 170 -13.44 -3.04 -1.23
CA GLU A 170 -14.79 -3.55 -1.54
C GLU A 170 -15.03 -4.99 -1.06
N ARG A 171 -14.05 -5.61 -0.41
CA ARG A 171 -14.15 -6.91 0.26
C ARG A 171 -14.37 -8.10 -0.68
N GLN A 172 -13.99 -7.98 -1.97
CA GLN A 172 -14.16 -8.99 -3.03
C GLN A 172 -15.63 -9.25 -3.42
N HIS A 173 -16.51 -8.27 -3.18
CA HIS A 173 -17.94 -8.36 -3.48
C HIS A 173 -18.39 -7.46 -4.63
N PHE A 174 -17.49 -6.72 -5.27
CA PHE A 174 -17.72 -5.85 -6.45
C PHE A 174 -18.72 -4.71 -6.20
N ASP A 175 -20.03 -5.00 -6.16
CA ASP A 175 -21.12 -4.02 -6.11
C ASP A 175 -21.09 -3.06 -4.94
N PRO A 176 -20.62 -3.43 -3.73
CA PRO A 176 -20.48 -2.47 -2.62
C PRO A 176 -19.67 -1.21 -2.96
N ALA A 177 -18.75 -1.28 -3.93
CA ALA A 177 -18.01 -0.10 -4.37
C ALA A 177 -18.91 1.02 -4.94
N GLN A 178 -20.10 0.67 -5.45
CA GLN A 178 -21.08 1.59 -6.00
C GLN A 178 -22.28 1.88 -5.05
N ASP A 179 -22.40 1.13 -3.96
CA ASP A 179 -23.49 1.33 -3.00
C ASP A 179 -23.17 2.45 -2.00
N MET A 180 -24.04 3.44 -1.89
CA MET A 180 -23.92 4.57 -0.97
C MET A 180 -24.47 4.30 0.44
N ASN A 181 -25.13 3.13 0.66
CA ASN A 181 -25.57 2.71 1.98
C ASN A 181 -24.46 2.04 2.82
N GLY A 182 -23.30 1.82 2.20
CA GLY A 182 -22.10 1.27 2.82
C GLY A 182 -20.87 2.11 2.52
N ASN A 183 -19.78 1.83 3.25
CA ASN A 183 -18.50 2.50 3.04
C ASN A 183 -17.41 1.59 2.43
N LEU A 184 -17.80 0.45 1.86
CA LEU A 184 -16.89 -0.45 1.14
C LEU A 184 -16.60 0.05 -0.28
N GLY A 185 -15.35 -0.05 -0.73
CA GLY A 185 -14.91 0.50 -2.02
C GLY A 185 -14.96 2.03 -2.07
N LYS A 186 -14.53 2.66 -0.98
CA LYS A 186 -14.60 4.12 -0.78
C LYS A 186 -13.27 4.66 -0.21
N ILE A 187 -13.06 5.95 -0.41
CA ILE A 187 -12.23 6.74 0.51
C ILE A 187 -13.18 7.57 1.35
N VAL A 188 -13.03 7.51 2.67
CA VAL A 188 -13.83 8.28 3.61
C VAL A 188 -13.00 9.41 4.21
N ARG A 189 -13.64 10.53 4.56
CA ARG A 189 -13.02 11.69 5.20
C ARG A 189 -13.75 12.03 6.50
N LEU A 190 -13.00 12.02 7.58
CA LEU A 190 -13.49 12.05 8.96
C LEU A 190 -12.77 13.15 9.75
N ASN A 191 -13.39 13.55 10.85
CA ASN A 191 -12.67 14.20 11.94
C ASN A 191 -11.74 13.19 12.63
N ASP A 192 -10.83 13.64 13.46
CA ASP A 192 -9.86 12.81 14.20
C ASP A 192 -10.53 11.84 15.22
N ASP A 193 -11.80 12.07 15.55
CA ASP A 193 -12.61 11.21 16.42
C ASP A 193 -13.47 10.18 15.66
N GLY A 194 -13.36 10.15 14.31
CA GLY A 194 -14.09 9.23 13.43
C GLY A 194 -15.49 9.72 13.01
N THR A 195 -15.93 10.89 13.45
CA THR A 195 -17.18 11.49 12.96
C THR A 195 -17.01 12.02 11.54
N PRO A 196 -18.08 12.05 10.70
CA PRO A 196 -17.99 12.59 9.35
C PRO A 196 -17.50 14.04 9.35
N ALA A 197 -16.52 14.35 8.50
CA ALA A 197 -16.00 15.71 8.40
C ALA A 197 -17.00 16.65 7.72
N ALA A 198 -17.05 17.90 8.17
CA ALA A 198 -17.86 18.93 7.52
C ALA A 198 -17.43 19.17 6.08
N GLY A 199 -18.39 19.42 5.17
CA GLY A 199 -18.09 19.68 3.76
C GLY A 199 -17.80 18.44 2.93
N ASN A 200 -18.06 17.23 3.41
CA ASN A 200 -18.01 16.02 2.59
C ASN A 200 -19.04 16.09 1.46
N PRO A 201 -18.73 15.56 0.27
CA PRO A 201 -19.58 15.71 -0.93
C PRO A 201 -21.01 15.18 -0.76
N PHE A 202 -21.17 14.14 0.08
CA PHE A 202 -22.45 13.47 0.29
C PHE A 202 -23.04 13.70 1.69
N ALA A 203 -22.55 14.72 2.40
CA ALA A 203 -22.98 15.03 3.77
C ALA A 203 -24.49 15.19 3.92
N ALA A 204 -25.17 15.78 2.92
CA ALA A 204 -26.62 15.98 2.93
C ALA A 204 -27.45 14.68 2.90
N GLN A 205 -26.85 13.55 2.50
CA GLN A 205 -27.52 12.25 2.50
C GLN A 205 -27.58 11.63 3.90
N GLY A 206 -26.73 12.09 4.85
CA GLY A 206 -26.66 11.54 6.20
C GLY A 206 -26.11 10.11 6.27
N GLY A 207 -26.19 9.51 7.44
CA GLY A 207 -25.78 8.12 7.64
C GLY A 207 -24.35 7.84 7.20
N VAL A 208 -24.12 6.66 6.59
CA VAL A 208 -22.80 6.24 6.10
C VAL A 208 -22.32 7.12 4.94
N ALA A 209 -23.24 7.58 4.08
CA ALA A 209 -22.89 8.41 2.95
C ALA A 209 -22.19 9.72 3.36
N ALA A 210 -22.52 10.26 4.53
CA ALA A 210 -21.91 11.49 5.05
C ALA A 210 -20.39 11.39 5.28
N GLN A 211 -19.83 10.18 5.36
CA GLN A 211 -18.39 9.93 5.52
C GLN A 211 -17.63 9.93 4.17
N ILE A 212 -18.35 9.68 3.07
CA ILE A 212 -17.75 9.33 1.79
C ILE A 212 -17.12 10.56 1.13
N TRP A 213 -15.84 10.45 0.76
CA TRP A 213 -15.11 11.42 -0.04
C TRP A 213 -15.13 11.05 -1.52
N SER A 214 -14.86 9.78 -1.86
CA SER A 214 -14.93 9.22 -3.22
C SER A 214 -15.41 7.78 -3.19
N LEU A 215 -15.85 7.24 -4.34
CA LEU A 215 -16.41 5.90 -4.46
C LEU A 215 -15.94 5.19 -5.72
N GLY A 216 -16.27 3.91 -5.84
CA GLY A 216 -15.90 3.11 -7.01
C GLY A 216 -14.46 2.64 -6.99
N HIS A 217 -13.88 2.44 -5.82
CA HIS A 217 -12.57 1.86 -5.59
C HIS A 217 -12.63 0.36 -5.36
N ARG A 218 -11.58 -0.35 -5.76
CA ARG A 218 -11.45 -1.78 -5.53
C ARG A 218 -10.70 -2.07 -4.24
N ASN A 219 -9.42 -1.75 -4.18
CA ASN A 219 -8.55 -2.05 -3.03
C ASN A 219 -7.40 -1.04 -2.95
N PRO A 220 -7.67 0.20 -2.54
CA PRO A 220 -6.66 1.25 -2.45
C PRO A 220 -5.71 1.00 -1.26
N LEU A 221 -4.44 0.71 -1.56
CA LEU A 221 -3.42 0.32 -0.59
C LEU A 221 -2.35 1.39 -0.35
N GLY A 222 -2.33 2.45 -1.14
CA GLY A 222 -1.53 3.66 -0.91
C GLY A 222 -2.43 4.88 -0.80
N LEU A 223 -2.07 5.83 0.05
CA LEU A 223 -2.83 7.08 0.24
C LEU A 223 -1.88 8.17 0.73
N ALA A 224 -1.64 9.19 -0.08
CA ALA A 224 -0.67 10.23 0.25
C ALA A 224 -1.08 11.61 -0.29
N PHE A 225 -0.81 12.65 0.48
CA PHE A 225 -0.97 14.03 0.05
C PHE A 225 0.30 14.57 -0.60
N ALA A 226 0.12 15.19 -1.75
CA ALA A 226 1.18 15.97 -2.38
C ALA A 226 1.30 17.37 -1.72
N PRO A 227 2.45 18.05 -1.87
CA PRO A 227 2.65 19.39 -1.26
C PRO A 227 1.66 20.47 -1.72
N ASP A 228 1.03 20.26 -2.86
CA ASP A 228 -0.01 21.15 -3.41
C ASP A 228 -1.41 20.88 -2.83
N GLY A 229 -1.53 19.92 -1.92
CA GLY A 229 -2.78 19.51 -1.26
C GLY A 229 -3.58 18.45 -2.03
N ASN A 230 -3.12 18.01 -3.20
CA ASN A 230 -3.75 16.94 -3.94
C ASN A 230 -3.57 15.59 -3.22
N LEU A 231 -4.67 14.84 -3.09
CA LEU A 231 -4.65 13.48 -2.55
C LEU A 231 -4.45 12.49 -3.70
N TRP A 232 -3.48 11.61 -3.54
CA TRP A 232 -3.18 10.53 -4.46
C TRP A 232 -3.40 9.18 -3.76
N GLU A 233 -3.86 8.20 -4.52
CA GLU A 233 -3.97 6.82 -4.05
C GLU A 233 -3.52 5.85 -5.12
N ASP A 234 -2.99 4.70 -4.69
CA ASP A 234 -2.77 3.55 -5.56
C ASP A 234 -3.70 2.40 -5.18
N GLU A 235 -4.19 1.69 -6.20
CA GLU A 235 -5.05 0.54 -5.95
C GLU A 235 -4.75 -0.66 -6.85
N MET A 236 -5.03 -1.84 -6.31
CA MET A 236 -4.92 -3.09 -7.06
C MET A 236 -6.13 -3.29 -7.95
N GLY A 237 -5.89 -3.41 -9.25
CA GLY A 237 -6.84 -3.93 -10.21
C GLY A 237 -7.08 -5.45 -10.06
N PRO A 238 -7.94 -6.03 -10.91
CA PRO A 238 -8.14 -7.48 -10.94
C PRO A 238 -6.97 -8.18 -11.67
N ARG A 239 -7.16 -8.61 -12.89
CA ARG A 239 -6.09 -9.14 -13.73
C ARG A 239 -5.55 -8.02 -14.62
N GLY A 240 -4.49 -7.36 -14.22
CA GLY A 240 -4.04 -6.08 -14.76
C GLY A 240 -4.90 -4.92 -14.24
N GLY A 241 -4.63 -3.70 -14.73
CA GLY A 241 -5.40 -2.52 -14.37
C GLY A 241 -5.18 -2.03 -12.96
N ASP A 242 -4.01 -2.25 -12.38
CA ASP A 242 -3.60 -1.53 -11.16
C ASP A 242 -3.46 -0.04 -11.49
N GLU A 243 -3.80 0.84 -10.56
CA GLU A 243 -4.00 2.26 -10.85
C GLU A 243 -3.25 3.18 -9.88
N LEU A 244 -2.89 4.37 -10.37
CA LEU A 244 -2.58 5.52 -9.56
C LEU A 244 -3.59 6.62 -9.88
N ASN A 245 -4.35 7.03 -8.90
CA ASN A 245 -5.46 7.94 -9.00
C ASN A 245 -5.19 9.28 -8.30
N LEU A 246 -5.63 10.38 -8.92
CA LEU A 246 -5.82 11.64 -8.23
C LEU A 246 -7.22 11.64 -7.60
N VAL A 247 -7.28 11.65 -6.28
CA VAL A 247 -8.55 11.51 -5.53
C VAL A 247 -9.26 12.86 -5.42
N LEU A 248 -10.38 12.96 -6.12
CA LEU A 248 -11.21 14.17 -6.15
C LEU A 248 -12.50 13.97 -5.36
N PRO A 249 -13.00 15.01 -4.66
CA PRO A 249 -14.23 14.91 -3.88
C PRO A 249 -15.45 14.59 -4.76
N GLY A 250 -16.25 13.61 -4.31
CA GLY A 250 -17.50 13.21 -4.95
C GLY A 250 -17.34 12.41 -6.25
N ARG A 251 -16.10 12.08 -6.66
CA ARG A 251 -15.87 11.32 -7.89
C ARG A 251 -16.04 9.83 -7.70
N ASN A 252 -16.45 9.17 -8.77
CA ASN A 252 -16.60 7.73 -8.89
C ASN A 252 -15.50 7.17 -9.79
N TYR A 253 -14.66 6.25 -9.30
CA TYR A 253 -13.50 5.67 -9.98
C TYR A 253 -13.82 4.42 -10.79
N GLY A 254 -15.09 4.05 -10.89
CA GLY A 254 -15.62 3.11 -11.87
C GLY A 254 -15.74 1.67 -11.41
N TRP A 255 -14.94 1.18 -10.48
CA TRP A 255 -15.01 -0.22 -10.06
C TRP A 255 -16.42 -0.61 -9.55
N PRO A 256 -17.00 -1.75 -9.94
CA PRO A 256 -16.49 -2.76 -10.88
C PRO A 256 -16.97 -2.59 -12.33
N ARG A 257 -17.47 -1.42 -12.70
CA ARG A 257 -18.10 -1.13 -14.01
C ARG A 257 -17.11 -0.67 -15.07
N ALA A 258 -15.95 -0.14 -14.65
CA ALA A 258 -14.82 0.22 -15.49
C ALA A 258 -13.52 -0.19 -14.81
N SER A 259 -12.53 -0.63 -15.58
CA SER A 259 -11.18 -0.95 -15.17
C SER A 259 -10.32 -1.19 -16.42
N ASN A 260 -9.01 -0.89 -16.36
CA ASN A 260 -8.06 -1.22 -17.43
C ASN A 260 -7.52 -2.67 -17.30
N GLY A 261 -8.22 -3.53 -16.57
CA GLY A 261 -7.94 -4.95 -16.38
C GLY A 261 -9.14 -5.82 -16.74
N SER A 262 -9.02 -7.12 -16.52
CA SER A 262 -10.10 -8.09 -16.76
C SER A 262 -10.38 -8.92 -15.52
N HIS A 263 -11.53 -9.56 -15.45
CA HIS A 263 -11.81 -10.52 -14.37
C HIS A 263 -10.82 -11.68 -14.37
N TYR A 264 -10.61 -12.33 -13.23
CA TYR A 264 -9.69 -13.46 -13.10
C TYR A 264 -10.11 -14.67 -13.95
N ASP A 265 -11.41 -14.82 -14.25
CA ASP A 265 -11.96 -15.85 -15.15
C ASP A 265 -11.85 -15.48 -16.63
N GLY A 266 -11.27 -14.33 -16.94
CA GLY A 266 -11.03 -13.87 -18.32
C GLY A 266 -12.17 -13.07 -18.93
N ARG A 267 -13.31 -12.87 -18.23
CA ARG A 267 -14.35 -11.95 -18.68
C ARG A 267 -13.81 -10.53 -18.71
N ASP A 268 -14.22 -9.81 -19.74
CA ASP A 268 -13.84 -8.40 -19.93
C ASP A 268 -14.52 -7.48 -18.91
N ILE A 269 -13.82 -6.41 -18.54
CA ILE A 269 -14.37 -5.25 -17.85
C ILE A 269 -14.13 -4.07 -18.80
N PRO A 270 -15.13 -3.23 -19.08
CA PRO A 270 -14.94 -2.10 -19.96
C PRO A 270 -13.78 -1.20 -19.49
N ASP A 271 -12.85 -0.88 -20.38
CA ASP A 271 -11.79 0.09 -20.09
C ASP A 271 -12.37 1.48 -19.85
N HIS A 272 -11.66 2.31 -19.08
CA HIS A 272 -11.97 3.73 -18.94
C HIS A 272 -11.92 4.45 -20.28
N ARG A 273 -12.93 5.28 -20.56
CA ARG A 273 -13.04 6.07 -21.78
C ARG A 273 -13.70 7.41 -21.54
N ALA A 274 -13.39 8.37 -22.37
CA ALA A 274 -13.98 9.71 -22.25
C ALA A 274 -15.52 9.64 -22.28
N GLY A 275 -16.17 10.23 -21.26
CA GLY A 275 -17.62 10.32 -21.17
C GLY A 275 -18.32 9.10 -20.58
N ASP A 276 -17.60 8.13 -20.02
CA ASP A 276 -18.18 6.97 -19.33
C ASP A 276 -18.80 7.30 -17.96
N GLY A 277 -18.57 8.51 -17.45
CA GLY A 277 -19.10 8.99 -16.18
C GLY A 277 -18.20 8.69 -14.99
N PHE A 278 -17.04 8.09 -15.20
CA PHE A 278 -16.05 7.78 -14.18
C PHE A 278 -14.82 8.66 -14.25
N GLU A 279 -14.11 8.80 -13.13
CA GLU A 279 -12.81 9.47 -13.09
C GLU A 279 -11.73 8.45 -13.49
N PRO A 280 -11.01 8.67 -14.60
CA PRO A 280 -10.01 7.70 -15.04
C PRO A 280 -8.73 7.81 -14.23
N PRO A 281 -7.96 6.72 -14.10
CA PRO A 281 -6.64 6.74 -13.47
C PRO A 281 -5.68 7.68 -14.22
N ARG A 282 -4.72 8.25 -13.50
CA ARG A 282 -3.64 9.05 -14.11
C ARG A 282 -2.53 8.15 -14.68
N VAL A 283 -2.33 7.00 -14.04
CA VAL A 283 -1.41 5.96 -14.50
C VAL A 283 -2.04 4.60 -14.20
N TRP A 284 -1.85 3.63 -15.07
CA TRP A 284 -2.29 2.26 -14.83
C TRP A 284 -1.27 1.23 -15.33
N TRP A 285 -1.28 0.01 -14.78
CA TRP A 285 -0.35 -1.06 -15.11
C TRP A 285 -1.06 -2.31 -15.62
N ASN A 286 -0.55 -2.82 -16.73
CA ASN A 286 -0.89 -4.15 -17.26
C ASN A 286 0.40 -4.71 -17.89
N PRO A 287 0.96 -5.82 -17.37
CA PRO A 287 0.45 -6.65 -16.27
C PRO A 287 0.46 -5.93 -14.91
N SER A 288 -0.26 -6.52 -13.93
CA SER A 288 -0.30 -6.05 -12.55
C SER A 288 1.07 -5.98 -11.89
N ILE A 289 1.31 -4.92 -11.13
CA ILE A 289 2.44 -4.76 -10.22
C ILE A 289 2.04 -5.07 -8.76
N SER A 290 0.74 -5.08 -8.45
CA SER A 290 0.14 -5.16 -7.12
C SER A 290 0.69 -4.07 -6.19
N PRO A 291 0.32 -2.79 -6.40
CA PRO A 291 0.78 -1.69 -5.56
C PRO A 291 0.32 -1.90 -4.12
N SER A 292 1.10 -1.44 -3.17
CA SER A 292 0.90 -1.78 -1.75
C SER A 292 1.03 -0.61 -0.79
N SER A 293 1.67 0.46 -1.22
CA SER A 293 1.88 1.67 -0.43
C SER A 293 2.38 2.79 -1.32
N LEU A 294 2.11 4.02 -0.92
CA LEU A 294 2.41 5.22 -1.67
C LEU A 294 2.95 6.31 -0.74
N ILE A 295 4.05 6.93 -1.12
CA ILE A 295 4.45 8.24 -0.59
C ILE A 295 4.62 9.24 -1.71
N ILE A 296 4.43 10.52 -1.40
CA ILE A 296 4.92 11.63 -2.22
C ILE A 296 6.22 12.13 -1.57
N TYR A 297 7.32 11.89 -2.24
CA TYR A 297 8.63 12.16 -1.67
C TYR A 297 8.87 13.68 -1.50
N SER A 298 9.26 14.10 -0.31
CA SER A 298 9.49 15.53 0.04
C SER A 298 10.93 15.80 0.52
N GLY A 299 11.72 14.75 0.71
CA GLY A 299 13.07 14.82 1.28
C GLY A 299 14.10 15.55 0.40
N ALA A 300 15.25 15.83 0.98
CA ALA A 300 16.37 16.46 0.27
C ALA A 300 17.40 15.44 -0.25
N MET A 301 17.36 14.20 0.22
CA MET A 301 18.39 13.19 -0.09
C MET A 301 18.34 12.74 -1.55
N PHE A 302 17.14 12.68 -2.16
CA PHE A 302 16.90 12.40 -3.57
C PHE A 302 16.22 13.61 -4.24
N PRO A 303 16.95 14.68 -4.58
CA PRO A 303 16.36 15.93 -5.08
C PRO A 303 15.53 15.76 -6.36
N ALA A 304 15.90 14.79 -7.20
CA ALA A 304 15.21 14.48 -8.46
C ALA A 304 13.82 13.84 -8.25
N TRP A 305 13.53 13.29 -7.06
CA TRP A 305 12.26 12.65 -6.74
C TRP A 305 11.28 13.56 -5.99
N ARG A 306 11.72 14.78 -5.66
CA ARG A 306 10.90 15.69 -4.85
C ARG A 306 9.59 16.05 -5.54
N GLY A 307 8.47 15.74 -4.87
CA GLY A 307 7.11 15.91 -5.38
C GLY A 307 6.61 14.74 -6.23
N ASP A 308 7.44 13.74 -6.47
CA ASP A 308 7.06 12.54 -7.21
C ASP A 308 6.58 11.42 -6.28
N ALA A 309 5.82 10.48 -6.82
CA ALA A 309 5.33 9.31 -6.09
C ALA A 309 6.35 8.18 -6.10
N LEU A 310 6.50 7.52 -4.95
CA LEU A 310 7.18 6.23 -4.82
C LEU A 310 6.18 5.20 -4.33
N ILE A 311 6.09 4.05 -5.03
CA ILE A 311 5.11 3.01 -4.81
C ILE A 311 5.82 1.68 -4.57
N GLY A 312 5.42 0.96 -3.52
CA GLY A 312 5.84 -0.41 -3.30
C GLY A 312 5.05 -1.38 -4.19
N ALA A 313 5.71 -2.34 -4.81
CA ALA A 313 5.06 -3.34 -5.65
C ALA A 313 5.27 -4.76 -5.13
N LEU A 314 4.16 -5.49 -4.91
CA LEU A 314 4.21 -6.86 -4.39
C LEU A 314 4.53 -7.87 -5.50
N SER A 315 3.63 -8.03 -6.50
CA SER A 315 3.87 -8.96 -7.61
C SER A 315 4.96 -8.45 -8.54
N GLY A 316 5.11 -7.13 -8.65
CA GLY A 316 6.18 -6.51 -9.42
C GLY A 316 7.55 -6.60 -8.76
N GLN A 317 7.64 -6.95 -7.48
CA GLN A 317 8.88 -7.04 -6.70
C GLN A 317 9.79 -5.83 -6.88
N ALA A 318 9.19 -4.64 -6.81
CA ALA A 318 9.87 -3.41 -7.24
C ALA A 318 9.54 -2.21 -6.35
N LEU A 319 10.42 -1.21 -6.42
CA LEU A 319 10.11 0.17 -6.11
C LEU A 319 9.77 0.88 -7.42
N ILE A 320 8.59 1.49 -7.49
CA ILE A 320 8.07 2.20 -8.67
C ILE A 320 8.19 3.69 -8.43
N HIS A 321 8.69 4.41 -9.42
CA HIS A 321 8.76 5.87 -9.44
C HIS A 321 7.78 6.42 -10.48
N VAL A 322 6.93 7.34 -10.07
CA VAL A 322 5.97 8.04 -10.93
C VAL A 322 6.17 9.53 -10.78
N ARG A 323 6.43 10.23 -11.88
CA ARG A 323 6.49 11.69 -11.88
C ARG A 323 5.11 12.29 -11.74
N ILE A 324 4.98 13.25 -10.83
CA ILE A 324 3.76 14.03 -10.64
C ILE A 324 4.01 15.47 -11.06
N ARG A 325 3.06 16.04 -11.84
CA ARG A 325 3.09 17.44 -12.24
C ARG A 325 1.67 18.03 -12.09
N GLY A 326 1.41 18.61 -10.91
CA GLY A 326 0.07 19.08 -10.55
C GLY A 326 -0.92 17.91 -10.51
N THR A 327 -1.87 17.87 -11.43
CA THR A 327 -2.90 16.84 -11.52
C THR A 327 -2.60 15.70 -12.52
N SER A 328 -1.43 15.72 -13.15
CA SER A 328 -0.99 14.68 -14.09
C SER A 328 0.13 13.82 -13.50
N ALA A 329 0.22 12.58 -13.97
CA ALA A 329 1.26 11.65 -13.57
C ALA A 329 1.76 10.86 -14.79
N GLU A 330 3.03 10.44 -14.75
CA GLU A 330 3.65 9.59 -15.77
C GLU A 330 4.61 8.58 -15.13
N LYS A 331 4.65 7.36 -15.67
CA LYS A 331 5.62 6.34 -15.25
C LYS A 331 7.02 6.85 -15.54
N ALA A 332 7.91 6.75 -14.55
CA ALA A 332 9.30 7.15 -14.70
C ALA A 332 10.23 5.93 -14.64
N ASP A 333 10.36 5.31 -13.48
CA ASP A 333 11.28 4.21 -13.28
C ASP A 333 10.61 3.06 -12.52
N GLN A 334 11.15 1.87 -12.70
CA GLN A 334 10.79 0.68 -11.95
C GLN A 334 12.06 -0.10 -11.62
N TRP A 335 12.45 -0.13 -10.35
CA TRP A 335 13.65 -0.83 -9.90
C TRP A 335 13.26 -2.15 -9.26
N ASN A 336 13.73 -3.25 -9.85
CA ASN A 336 13.57 -4.57 -9.25
C ASN A 336 14.26 -4.60 -7.87
N MET A 337 13.55 -5.06 -6.84
CA MET A 337 14.05 -5.18 -5.47
C MET A 337 14.31 -6.64 -5.06
N ASP A 338 14.07 -7.59 -5.97
CA ASP A 338 14.20 -9.04 -5.76
C ASP A 338 13.32 -9.57 -4.59
N ALA A 339 12.38 -8.77 -4.13
CA ALA A 339 11.43 -9.07 -3.06
C ALA A 339 10.14 -8.27 -3.26
N ARG A 340 9.05 -8.81 -2.73
CA ARG A 340 7.78 -8.11 -2.65
C ARG A 340 7.92 -6.93 -1.68
N ILE A 341 7.64 -5.72 -2.15
CA ILE A 341 7.70 -4.53 -1.30
C ILE A 341 6.30 -4.24 -0.76
N ARG A 342 6.16 -4.25 0.56
CA ARG A 342 4.89 -4.03 1.26
C ARG A 342 4.69 -2.56 1.62
N GLU A 343 5.75 -1.87 2.02
CA GLU A 343 5.68 -0.51 2.51
C GLU A 343 6.82 0.33 1.95
N VAL A 344 6.50 1.57 1.64
CA VAL A 344 7.47 2.64 1.33
C VAL A 344 7.21 3.79 2.28
N GLU A 345 8.24 4.30 2.96
CA GLU A 345 8.14 5.41 3.87
C GLU A 345 9.35 6.34 3.74
N GLN A 346 9.18 7.62 4.00
CA GLN A 346 10.27 8.59 4.05
C GLN A 346 10.73 8.79 5.48
N GLY A 347 11.99 8.49 5.75
CA GLY A 347 12.59 8.77 7.05
C GLY A 347 12.85 10.25 7.31
N PRO A 348 12.99 10.66 8.59
CA PRO A 348 13.28 12.04 8.97
C PRO A 348 14.64 12.54 8.45
N ASP A 349 15.53 11.63 8.09
CA ASP A 349 16.82 11.89 7.45
C ASP A 349 16.73 12.12 5.93
N GLY A 350 15.52 11.95 5.36
CA GLY A 350 15.27 12.03 3.92
C GLY A 350 15.60 10.77 3.13
N ALA A 351 16.07 9.69 3.77
CA ALA A 351 16.21 8.39 3.13
C ALA A 351 14.83 7.78 2.85
N VAL A 352 14.77 6.87 1.89
CA VAL A 352 13.57 6.07 1.64
C VAL A 352 13.72 4.74 2.37
N TYR A 353 12.68 4.34 3.09
CA TYR A 353 12.65 3.09 3.82
C TYR A 353 11.60 2.17 3.22
N LEU A 354 11.91 0.88 3.16
CA LEU A 354 11.01 -0.14 2.63
C LEU A 354 10.82 -1.27 3.65
N LEU A 355 9.61 -1.84 3.68
CA LEU A 355 9.39 -3.15 4.30
C LEU A 355 9.15 -4.18 3.20
N GLU A 356 9.86 -5.30 3.27
CA GLU A 356 9.57 -6.47 2.46
C GLU A 356 8.37 -7.22 3.01
N ASP A 357 7.57 -7.82 2.13
CA ASP A 357 6.37 -8.59 2.48
C ASP A 357 6.74 -10.02 2.94
N GLY A 358 6.00 -10.56 3.90
CA GLY A 358 6.09 -11.94 4.34
C GLY A 358 6.93 -12.18 5.58
N GLY A 359 7.05 -13.45 5.98
CA GLY A 359 7.80 -13.84 7.18
C GLY A 359 9.28 -13.51 7.06
N GLY A 360 9.85 -12.84 8.06
CA GLY A 360 11.22 -12.36 8.01
C GLY A 360 11.45 -11.15 7.09
N GLY A 361 10.39 -10.43 6.73
CA GLY A 361 10.44 -9.24 5.87
C GLY A 361 11.44 -8.21 6.41
N ARG A 362 12.37 -7.77 5.56
CA ARG A 362 13.44 -6.86 5.96
C ARG A 362 12.96 -5.41 5.98
N LEU A 363 13.48 -4.65 6.92
CA LEU A 363 13.48 -3.18 6.88
C LEU A 363 14.73 -2.74 6.13
N LEU A 364 14.53 -2.10 4.99
CA LEU A 364 15.59 -1.60 4.13
C LEU A 364 15.65 -0.08 4.21
N ARG A 365 16.86 0.48 4.13
CA ARG A 365 17.12 1.92 4.00
C ARG A 365 17.83 2.18 2.68
N LEU A 366 17.29 3.10 1.89
CA LEU A 366 17.82 3.50 0.60
C LEU A 366 18.47 4.88 0.71
N THR A 367 19.71 5.00 0.24
CA THR A 367 20.45 6.25 0.14
C THR A 367 21.06 6.40 -1.26
N PRO A 368 21.32 7.62 -1.75
CA PRO A 368 21.90 7.81 -3.08
C PRO A 368 23.20 7.04 -3.25
N ARG A 369 23.43 6.49 -4.44
CA ARG A 369 24.77 6.04 -4.84
C ARG A 369 25.66 7.25 -4.97
N ARG A 370 26.88 7.16 -4.45
CA ARG A 370 27.93 8.16 -4.59
C ARG A 370 28.62 8.04 -5.94
#